data_efe90e59cbdeeaee7c4a205b3467e67c
#
_entry.id   efe90e59cbdeeaee7c4a205b3467e67c
#
_cell.length_a   1.000
_cell.length_b   1.000
_cell.length_c   1.000
_cell.angle_alpha   90.00
_cell.angle_beta   90.00
_cell.angle_gamma   90.00
#
_symmetry.space_group_name_H-M   'P 1'
#
loop_
_entity.id
_entity.type
_entity.pdbx_description
1 polymer ?
#
loop_
_entity_poly.entity_id
_entity_poly.type
_entity_poly.pdbx_seq_one_letter_code
_entity_poly.pdbx_strand_id
1 'polypeptide(L)'
;MRRSIVRRVLQFIPVLLGITFLAFLLIYLSPSDPVSVRMSAGGISVSPEIMESMRRSMGLDRPLLVQYGDWLWNILHGNMGKSYITDADVLDQILKALPYTLKMAGASLLLTLCISIPVGILTAAMQNSKFDYVVRVMAFVGNALPNFIIALCLMFIFSYRLGWIPVLATTKPIGLILPALTPVSYTHLRAHETDSY
;
A
#
# COMPACT_ATOMS: atom_id res chain seq x y z
N MET A 1 26.84 -12.63 -15.63
CA MET A 1 25.45 -12.23 -15.37
C MET A 1 24.67 -13.23 -14.52
N ARG A 2 24.56 -14.51 -14.89
CA ARG A 2 23.77 -15.52 -14.15
C ARG A 2 24.18 -15.69 -12.67
N ARG A 3 25.48 -15.72 -12.35
CA ARG A 3 25.99 -15.81 -10.97
C ARG A 3 25.62 -14.59 -10.11
N SER A 4 25.60 -13.39 -10.68
CA SER A 4 25.23 -12.15 -9.93
C SER A 4 23.74 -12.13 -9.60
N ILE A 5 22.87 -12.61 -10.50
CA ILE A 5 21.43 -12.70 -10.28
C ILE A 5 21.14 -13.72 -9.18
N VAL A 6 21.72 -14.93 -9.28
CA VAL A 6 21.53 -15.97 -8.24
C VAL A 6 21.99 -15.48 -6.87
N ARG A 7 23.16 -14.82 -6.79
CA ARG A 7 23.65 -14.27 -5.52
C ARG A 7 22.71 -13.22 -4.94
N ARG A 8 22.14 -12.35 -5.78
CA ARG A 8 21.17 -11.34 -5.33
C ARG A 8 19.87 -12.00 -4.83
N VAL A 9 19.35 -12.99 -5.55
CA VAL A 9 18.16 -13.74 -5.13
C VAL A 9 18.40 -14.46 -3.80
N LEU A 10 19.56 -15.10 -3.62
CA LEU A 10 19.92 -15.72 -2.34
C LEU A 10 20.04 -14.72 -1.18
N GLN A 11 20.47 -13.48 -1.46
CA GLN A 11 20.52 -12.41 -0.45
C GLN A 11 19.13 -11.90 -0.04
N PHE A 12 18.11 -12.04 -0.90
CA PHE A 12 16.73 -11.70 -0.56
C PHE A 12 16.11 -12.61 0.50
N ILE A 13 16.51 -13.90 0.51
CA ILE A 13 15.94 -14.88 1.44
C ILE A 13 16.13 -14.47 2.91
N PRO A 14 17.37 -14.21 3.41
CA PRO A 14 17.55 -13.82 4.81
C PRO A 14 16.90 -12.47 5.12
N VAL A 15 16.86 -11.54 4.18
CA VAL A 15 16.18 -10.25 4.36
C VAL A 15 14.67 -10.46 4.48
N LEU A 16 14.09 -11.28 3.63
CA LEU A 16 12.66 -11.61 3.67
C LEU A 16 12.30 -12.30 5.00
N LEU A 17 13.09 -13.29 5.40
CA LEU A 17 12.90 -13.97 6.69
C LEU A 17 13.03 -13.01 7.87
N GLY A 18 14.00 -12.09 7.84
CA GLY A 18 14.17 -11.08 8.87
C GLY A 18 12.98 -10.13 8.97
N ILE A 19 12.49 -9.61 7.84
CA ILE A 19 11.33 -8.70 7.80
C ILE A 19 10.06 -9.41 8.26
N THR A 20 9.80 -10.63 7.78
CA THR A 20 8.61 -11.40 8.15
C THR A 20 8.65 -11.80 9.62
N PHE A 21 9.83 -12.18 10.14
CA PHE A 21 10.00 -12.48 11.56
C PHE A 21 9.76 -11.24 12.44
N LEU A 22 10.30 -10.07 12.05
CA LEU A 22 10.07 -8.82 12.78
C LEU A 22 8.59 -8.43 12.76
N ALA A 23 7.93 -8.53 11.62
CA ALA A 23 6.50 -8.26 11.51
C ALA A 23 5.68 -9.21 12.41
N PHE A 24 6.02 -10.51 12.39
CA PHE A 24 5.39 -11.51 13.25
C PHE A 24 5.63 -11.22 14.74
N LEU A 25 6.85 -10.85 15.11
CA LEU A 25 7.22 -10.48 16.46
C LEU A 25 6.43 -9.25 16.95
N LEU A 26 6.28 -8.23 16.12
CA LEU A 26 5.51 -7.04 16.46
C LEU A 26 4.03 -7.36 16.71
N ILE A 27 3.45 -8.25 15.90
CA ILE A 27 2.08 -8.73 16.11
C ILE A 27 1.98 -9.55 17.40
N TYR A 28 2.95 -10.43 17.64
CA TYR A 28 3.00 -11.26 18.86
C TYR A 28 3.13 -10.43 20.14
N LEU A 29 3.91 -9.34 20.10
CA LEU A 29 4.09 -8.41 21.22
C LEU A 29 2.95 -7.39 21.34
N SER A 30 2.03 -7.35 20.38
CA SER A 30 0.87 -6.45 20.42
C SER A 30 0.00 -6.79 21.64
N PRO A 31 -0.47 -5.78 22.39
CA PRO A 31 -1.41 -6.00 23.49
C PRO A 31 -2.79 -6.50 23.02
N SER A 32 -3.04 -6.47 21.72
CA SER A 32 -4.30 -6.91 21.12
C SER A 32 -4.27 -8.43 20.89
N ASP A 33 -4.99 -9.15 21.74
CA ASP A 33 -5.17 -10.59 21.58
C ASP A 33 -6.09 -10.90 20.39
N PRO A 34 -5.65 -11.71 19.39
CA PRO A 34 -6.46 -12.04 18.22
C PRO A 34 -7.83 -12.63 18.54
N VAL A 35 -7.92 -13.42 19.63
CA VAL A 35 -9.19 -14.01 20.07
C VAL A 35 -10.15 -12.93 20.56
N SER A 36 -9.65 -12.00 21.38
CA SER A 36 -10.47 -10.89 21.88
C SER A 36 -10.93 -9.96 20.78
N VAL A 37 -10.08 -9.67 19.78
CA VAL A 37 -10.42 -8.88 18.59
C VAL A 37 -11.53 -9.56 17.80
N ARG A 38 -11.42 -10.88 17.57
CA ARG A 38 -12.45 -11.65 16.84
C ARG A 38 -13.79 -11.64 17.56
N MET A 39 -13.78 -11.82 18.87
CA MET A 39 -15.02 -11.82 19.68
C MET A 39 -15.66 -10.44 19.72
N SER A 40 -14.86 -9.39 19.91
CA SER A 40 -15.35 -8.01 19.90
C SER A 40 -15.94 -7.61 18.55
N ALA A 41 -15.34 -8.04 17.44
CA ALA A 41 -15.87 -7.82 16.09
C ALA A 41 -17.22 -8.51 15.88
N GLY A 42 -17.44 -9.66 16.51
CA GLY A 42 -18.72 -10.40 16.49
C GLY A 42 -19.76 -9.89 17.49
N GLY A 43 -19.41 -8.93 18.36
CA GLY A 43 -20.31 -8.45 19.44
C GLY A 43 -20.59 -9.52 20.50
N ILE A 44 -19.77 -10.56 20.58
CA ILE A 44 -19.97 -11.72 21.45
C ILE A 44 -19.09 -11.59 22.69
N SER A 45 -19.72 -11.59 23.87
CA SER A 45 -19.02 -11.74 25.15
C SER A 45 -18.96 -13.21 25.50
N VAL A 46 -17.76 -13.76 25.58
CA VAL A 46 -17.53 -15.18 25.92
C VAL A 46 -16.85 -15.32 27.29
N SER A 47 -17.05 -16.47 27.91
CA SER A 47 -16.36 -16.78 29.17
C SER A 47 -14.84 -16.94 28.95
N PRO A 48 -14.01 -16.70 30.01
CA PRO A 48 -12.56 -16.90 29.93
C PRO A 48 -12.15 -18.31 29.48
N GLU A 49 -12.92 -19.33 29.82
CA GLU A 49 -12.69 -20.72 29.43
C GLU A 49 -12.82 -20.92 27.91
N ILE A 50 -13.82 -20.30 27.29
CA ILE A 50 -14.02 -20.35 25.83
C ILE A 50 -12.89 -19.60 25.14
N MET A 51 -12.47 -18.44 25.64
CA MET A 51 -11.33 -17.70 25.10
C MET A 51 -10.05 -18.54 25.10
N GLU A 52 -9.78 -19.23 26.20
CA GLU A 52 -8.59 -20.08 26.32
C GLU A 52 -8.64 -21.29 25.38
N SER A 53 -9.81 -21.92 25.22
CA SER A 53 -10.00 -23.00 24.26
C SER A 53 -9.78 -22.55 22.81
N MET A 54 -10.22 -21.34 22.48
CA MET A 54 -9.98 -20.75 21.18
C MET A 54 -8.50 -20.41 20.94
N ARG A 55 -7.79 -19.88 21.94
CA ARG A 55 -6.33 -19.67 21.85
C ARG A 55 -5.60 -20.95 21.50
N ARG A 56 -5.93 -22.04 22.19
CA ARG A 56 -5.33 -23.36 21.94
C ARG A 56 -5.67 -23.87 20.54
N SER A 57 -6.92 -23.75 20.11
CA SER A 57 -7.33 -24.18 18.77
C SER A 57 -6.66 -23.39 17.65
N MET A 58 -6.30 -22.13 17.90
CA MET A 58 -5.56 -21.26 16.99
C MET A 58 -4.02 -21.42 17.11
N GLY A 59 -3.53 -22.24 18.07
CA GLY A 59 -2.10 -22.45 18.31
C GLY A 59 -1.37 -21.25 18.89
N LEU A 60 -2.10 -20.29 19.48
CA LEU A 60 -1.54 -19.06 20.05
C LEU A 60 -0.88 -19.29 21.43
N ASP A 61 -1.07 -20.46 22.01
CA ASP A 61 -0.45 -20.91 23.26
C ASP A 61 0.98 -21.45 23.08
N ARG A 62 1.42 -21.65 21.81
CA ARG A 62 2.73 -22.20 21.47
C ARG A 62 3.85 -21.16 21.58
N PRO A 63 5.11 -21.58 21.76
CA PRO A 63 6.26 -20.66 21.69
C PRO A 63 6.32 -19.89 20.36
N LEU A 64 6.74 -18.64 20.41
CA LEU A 64 6.81 -17.73 19.26
C LEU A 64 7.48 -18.34 18.02
N LEU A 65 8.62 -19.03 18.19
CA LEU A 65 9.35 -19.63 17.07
C LEU A 65 8.58 -20.76 16.41
N VAL A 66 7.77 -21.50 17.18
CA VAL A 66 6.91 -22.57 16.64
C VAL A 66 5.76 -21.95 15.85
N GLN A 67 5.11 -20.93 16.39
CA GLN A 67 4.04 -20.20 15.69
C GLN A 67 4.55 -19.58 14.38
N TYR A 68 5.73 -18.96 14.40
CA TYR A 68 6.35 -18.40 13.20
C TYR A 68 6.69 -19.50 12.17
N GLY A 69 7.24 -20.62 12.61
CA GLY A 69 7.56 -21.77 11.75
C GLY A 69 6.31 -22.36 11.10
N ASP A 70 5.24 -22.58 11.87
CA ASP A 70 3.96 -23.07 11.37
C ASP A 70 3.33 -22.09 10.36
N TRP A 71 3.37 -20.79 10.67
CA TRP A 71 2.89 -19.75 9.77
C TRP A 71 3.69 -19.71 8.46
N LEU A 72 5.02 -19.76 8.53
CA LEU A 72 5.88 -19.77 7.36
C LEU A 72 5.66 -21.01 6.49
N TRP A 73 5.51 -22.16 7.13
CA TRP A 73 5.20 -23.43 6.46
C TRP A 73 3.87 -23.36 5.70
N ASN A 74 2.83 -22.83 6.34
CA ASN A 74 1.52 -22.64 5.72
C ASN A 74 1.58 -21.72 4.52
N ILE A 75 2.28 -20.59 4.62
CA ILE A 75 2.46 -19.65 3.49
C ILE A 75 3.17 -20.32 2.31
N LEU A 76 4.22 -21.09 2.55
CA LEU A 76 4.94 -21.81 1.49
C LEU A 76 4.07 -22.83 0.77
N HIS A 77 3.01 -23.33 1.42
CA HIS A 77 2.02 -24.23 0.82
C HIS A 77 0.78 -23.49 0.27
N GLY A 78 0.82 -22.16 0.19
CA GLY A 78 -0.27 -21.34 -0.34
C GLY A 78 -1.41 -21.09 0.62
N ASN A 79 -1.29 -21.48 1.89
CA ASN A 79 -2.28 -21.20 2.92
C ASN A 79 -1.85 -19.96 3.72
N MET A 80 -2.49 -18.83 3.45
CA MET A 80 -2.24 -17.56 4.16
C MET A 80 -3.11 -17.41 5.42
N GLY A 81 -3.88 -18.44 5.76
CA GLY A 81 -4.77 -18.40 6.91
C GLY A 81 -6.03 -17.57 6.67
N LYS A 82 -6.74 -17.32 7.77
CA LYS A 82 -8.00 -16.56 7.77
C LYS A 82 -7.85 -15.25 8.53
N SER A 83 -8.61 -14.25 8.12
CA SER A 83 -8.71 -12.96 8.81
C SER A 83 -9.32 -13.16 10.20
N TYR A 84 -8.69 -12.62 11.23
CA TYR A 84 -9.24 -12.66 12.59
C TYR A 84 -10.54 -11.85 12.75
N ILE A 85 -10.79 -10.89 11.87
CA ILE A 85 -11.97 -10.02 11.95
C ILE A 85 -13.14 -10.58 11.13
N THR A 86 -12.87 -10.99 9.89
CA THR A 86 -13.92 -11.35 8.93
C THR A 86 -14.10 -12.85 8.72
N ASP A 87 -13.19 -13.67 9.28
CA ASP A 87 -13.08 -15.13 9.07
C ASP A 87 -12.91 -15.55 7.60
N ALA A 88 -12.72 -14.58 6.71
CA ALA A 88 -12.52 -14.83 5.30
C ALA A 88 -11.07 -15.25 5.01
N ASP A 89 -10.89 -16.07 3.98
CA ASP A 89 -9.57 -16.50 3.51
C ASP A 89 -8.74 -15.30 3.06
N VAL A 90 -7.52 -15.16 3.59
CA VAL A 90 -6.62 -14.03 3.32
C VAL A 90 -6.15 -14.03 1.86
N LEU A 91 -5.82 -15.21 1.32
CA LEU A 91 -5.38 -15.33 -0.07
C LEU A 91 -6.46 -14.88 -1.05
N ASP A 92 -7.72 -15.30 -0.81
CA ASP A 92 -8.86 -14.89 -1.62
C ASP A 92 -9.11 -13.38 -1.58
N GLN A 93 -9.00 -12.76 -0.40
CA GLN A 93 -9.10 -11.30 -0.27
C GLN A 93 -7.98 -10.58 -1.04
N ILE A 94 -6.74 -11.07 -0.95
CA ILE A 94 -5.61 -10.50 -1.69
C ILE A 94 -5.85 -10.63 -3.20
N LEU A 95 -6.23 -11.80 -3.67
CA LEU A 95 -6.48 -12.03 -5.10
C LEU A 95 -7.64 -11.18 -5.64
N LYS A 96 -8.65 -10.89 -4.84
CA LYS A 96 -9.75 -9.99 -5.20
C LYS A 96 -9.31 -8.53 -5.23
N ALA A 97 -8.44 -8.10 -4.31
CA ALA A 97 -7.96 -6.72 -4.23
C ALA A 97 -6.83 -6.41 -5.24
N LEU A 98 -5.99 -7.39 -5.56
CA LEU A 98 -4.81 -7.25 -6.41
C LEU A 98 -5.10 -6.63 -7.78
N PRO A 99 -6.15 -7.05 -8.54
CA PRO A 99 -6.47 -6.44 -9.84
C PRO A 99 -6.77 -4.95 -9.75
N TYR A 100 -7.43 -4.51 -8.69
CA TYR A 100 -7.72 -3.09 -8.47
C TYR A 100 -6.43 -2.31 -8.17
N THR A 101 -5.57 -2.85 -7.33
CA THR A 101 -4.26 -2.25 -7.02
C THR A 101 -3.39 -2.13 -8.27
N LEU A 102 -3.33 -3.19 -9.09
CA LEU A 102 -2.56 -3.18 -10.35
C LEU A 102 -3.13 -2.19 -11.38
N LYS A 103 -4.45 -2.10 -11.50
CA LYS A 103 -5.11 -1.11 -12.37
C LYS A 103 -4.80 0.31 -11.92
N MET A 104 -4.87 0.58 -10.61
CA MET A 104 -4.53 1.88 -10.03
C MET A 104 -3.06 2.25 -10.25
N ALA A 105 -2.15 1.32 -9.96
CA ALA A 105 -0.72 1.53 -10.17
C ALA A 105 -0.39 1.77 -11.65
N GLY A 106 -0.97 0.98 -12.56
CA GLY A 106 -0.80 1.15 -14.01
C GLY A 106 -1.35 2.47 -14.51
N ALA A 107 -2.56 2.86 -14.09
CA ALA A 107 -3.16 4.14 -14.46
C ALA A 107 -2.34 5.33 -13.95
N SER A 108 -1.87 5.25 -12.70
CA SER A 108 -1.01 6.28 -12.09
C SER A 108 0.32 6.39 -12.82
N LEU A 109 0.97 5.28 -13.15
CA LEU A 109 2.22 5.26 -13.92
C LEU A 109 2.05 5.87 -15.30
N LEU A 110 1.02 5.47 -16.03
CA LEU A 110 0.72 6.03 -17.36
C LEU A 110 0.47 7.53 -17.32
N LEU A 111 -0.36 8.00 -16.38
CA LEU A 111 -0.62 9.43 -16.19
C LEU A 111 0.67 10.20 -15.85
N THR A 112 1.49 9.64 -14.96
CA THR A 112 2.79 10.24 -14.61
C THR A 112 3.65 10.40 -15.84
N LEU A 113 3.83 9.35 -16.64
CA LEU A 113 4.65 9.42 -17.86
C LEU A 113 4.08 10.37 -18.90
N CYS A 114 2.76 10.34 -19.12
CA CYS A 114 2.09 11.25 -20.08
C CYS A 114 2.21 12.73 -19.71
N ILE A 115 2.30 13.07 -18.43
CA ILE A 115 2.43 14.45 -17.97
C ILE A 115 3.90 14.83 -17.82
N SER A 116 4.72 13.99 -17.15
CA SER A 116 6.10 14.35 -16.80
C SER A 116 7.01 14.46 -18.02
N ILE A 117 6.87 13.57 -19.01
CA ILE A 117 7.73 13.60 -20.19
C ILE A 117 7.52 14.89 -21.02
N PRO A 118 6.28 15.26 -21.43
CA PRO A 118 6.09 16.49 -22.18
C PRO A 118 6.48 17.75 -21.40
N VAL A 119 6.09 17.82 -20.12
CA VAL A 119 6.43 18.98 -19.28
C VAL A 119 7.94 19.07 -19.06
N GLY A 120 8.64 17.95 -18.83
CA GLY A 120 10.10 17.93 -18.71
C GLY A 120 10.80 18.38 -19.97
N ILE A 121 10.37 17.93 -21.15
CA ILE A 121 10.92 18.39 -22.43
C ILE A 121 10.68 19.89 -22.63
N LEU A 122 9.47 20.38 -22.35
CA LEU A 122 9.13 21.80 -22.50
C LEU A 122 9.92 22.69 -21.53
N THR A 123 10.08 22.30 -20.29
CA THR A 123 10.89 23.05 -19.31
C THR A 123 12.37 23.08 -19.70
N ALA A 124 12.92 21.97 -20.21
CA ALA A 124 14.29 21.91 -20.71
C ALA A 124 14.48 22.79 -21.94
N ALA A 125 13.51 22.78 -22.90
CA ALA A 125 13.55 23.63 -24.10
C ALA A 125 13.36 25.12 -23.81
N MET A 126 12.60 25.45 -22.76
CA MET A 126 12.27 26.81 -22.35
C MET A 126 12.97 27.21 -21.05
N GLN A 127 14.19 26.77 -20.84
CA GLN A 127 14.96 27.00 -19.63
C GLN A 127 15.02 28.52 -19.28
N ASN A 128 14.87 28.84 -17.99
CA ASN A 128 14.80 30.22 -17.46
C ASN A 128 13.63 31.07 -17.98
N SER A 129 12.63 30.49 -18.65
CA SER A 129 11.41 31.17 -19.02
C SER A 129 10.43 31.29 -17.86
N LYS A 130 9.37 32.12 -18.08
CA LYS A 130 8.25 32.18 -17.10
C LYS A 130 7.55 30.85 -16.94
N PHE A 131 7.47 30.03 -17.97
CA PHE A 131 6.91 28.70 -17.94
C PHE A 131 7.73 27.77 -17.02
N ASP A 132 9.04 27.72 -17.22
CA ASP A 132 9.96 26.94 -16.37
C ASP A 132 9.87 27.38 -14.89
N TYR A 133 9.83 28.69 -14.64
CA TYR A 133 9.64 29.21 -13.29
C TYR A 133 8.32 28.75 -12.65
N VAL A 134 7.21 28.81 -13.37
CA VAL A 134 5.89 28.34 -12.88
C VAL A 134 5.92 26.86 -12.57
N VAL A 135 6.50 26.04 -13.47
CA VAL A 135 6.60 24.58 -13.23
C VAL A 135 7.44 24.28 -11.99
N ARG A 136 8.57 24.97 -11.78
CA ARG A 136 9.40 24.82 -10.58
C ARG A 136 8.64 25.22 -9.30
N VAL A 137 7.93 26.34 -9.32
CA VAL A 137 7.11 26.78 -8.18
C VAL A 137 6.02 25.76 -7.87
N MET A 138 5.31 25.27 -8.89
CA MET A 138 4.30 24.22 -8.72
C MET A 138 4.90 22.94 -8.15
N ALA A 139 6.09 22.55 -8.62
CA ALA A 139 6.86 21.43 -8.11
C ALA A 139 7.18 21.62 -6.63
N PHE A 140 7.74 22.74 -6.26
CA PHE A 140 8.09 23.05 -4.87
C PHE A 140 6.86 23.02 -3.95
N VAL A 141 5.76 23.68 -4.34
CA VAL A 141 4.50 23.69 -3.58
C VAL A 141 3.95 22.27 -3.41
N GLY A 142 3.95 21.48 -4.49
CA GLY A 142 3.47 20.11 -4.44
C GLY A 142 4.31 19.19 -3.52
N ASN A 143 5.63 19.39 -3.48
CA ASN A 143 6.51 18.65 -2.56
C ASN A 143 6.34 19.09 -1.09
N ALA A 144 6.01 20.36 -0.86
CA ALA A 144 5.80 20.89 0.48
C ALA A 144 4.49 20.41 1.11
N LEU A 145 3.49 20.03 0.30
CA LEU A 145 2.19 19.56 0.78
C LEU A 145 2.17 18.04 0.95
N PRO A 146 1.66 17.52 2.08
CA PRO A 146 1.40 16.09 2.23
C PRO A 146 0.41 15.60 1.16
N ASN A 147 0.67 14.42 0.58
CA ASN A 147 -0.13 13.84 -0.50
C ASN A 147 -1.62 13.75 -0.22
N PHE A 148 -2.00 13.47 1.03
CA PHE A 148 -3.42 13.39 1.41
C PHE A 148 -4.13 14.74 1.32
N ILE A 149 -3.44 15.86 1.55
CA ILE A 149 -4.01 17.20 1.41
C ILE A 149 -4.30 17.48 -0.07
N ILE A 150 -3.36 17.14 -0.96
CA ILE A 150 -3.56 17.27 -2.41
C ILE A 150 -4.75 16.42 -2.85
N ALA A 151 -4.84 15.16 -2.37
CA ALA A 151 -5.95 14.27 -2.66
C ALA A 151 -7.29 14.85 -2.19
N LEU A 152 -7.35 15.40 -0.98
CA LEU A 152 -8.56 16.03 -0.44
C LEU A 152 -8.96 17.28 -1.22
N CYS A 153 -8.01 18.13 -1.61
CA CYS A 153 -8.26 19.31 -2.44
C CYS A 153 -8.80 18.91 -3.81
N LEU A 154 -8.19 17.93 -4.47
CA LEU A 154 -8.66 17.41 -5.77
C LEU A 154 -10.06 16.81 -5.64
N MET A 155 -10.32 16.02 -4.60
CA MET A 155 -11.64 15.46 -4.34
C MET A 155 -12.67 16.54 -4.07
N PHE A 156 -12.35 17.57 -3.28
CA PHE A 156 -13.24 18.69 -3.01
C PHE A 156 -13.58 19.46 -4.28
N ILE A 157 -12.59 19.78 -5.11
CA ILE A 157 -12.79 20.56 -6.34
C ILE A 157 -13.54 19.73 -7.38
N PHE A 158 -13.03 18.56 -7.75
CA PHE A 158 -13.54 17.78 -8.88
C PHE A 158 -14.76 16.94 -8.57
N SER A 159 -14.89 16.47 -7.33
CA SER A 159 -16.01 15.64 -6.92
C SER A 159 -17.14 16.48 -6.30
N TYR A 160 -16.83 17.26 -5.27
CA TYR A 160 -17.86 17.99 -4.54
C TYR A 160 -18.33 19.26 -5.26
N ARG A 161 -17.38 20.11 -5.74
CA ARG A 161 -17.74 21.40 -6.36
C ARG A 161 -18.18 21.25 -7.81
N LEU A 162 -17.46 20.49 -8.60
CA LEU A 162 -17.71 20.34 -10.04
C LEU A 162 -18.60 19.14 -10.37
N GLY A 163 -18.72 18.16 -9.49
CA GLY A 163 -19.52 16.95 -9.73
C GLY A 163 -19.04 16.08 -10.90
N TRP A 164 -17.79 16.28 -11.36
CA TRP A 164 -17.27 15.58 -12.54
C TRP A 164 -16.91 14.13 -12.25
N ILE A 165 -16.43 13.86 -11.05
CA ILE A 165 -15.91 12.56 -10.65
C ILE A 165 -16.62 12.11 -9.38
N PRO A 166 -17.15 10.89 -9.29
CA PRO A 166 -17.80 10.40 -8.07
C PRO A 166 -16.80 10.25 -6.93
N VAL A 167 -17.20 10.55 -5.71
CA VAL A 167 -16.38 10.40 -4.49
C VAL A 167 -15.97 8.93 -4.28
N LEU A 168 -16.89 8.00 -4.58
CA LEU A 168 -16.65 6.56 -4.45
C LEU A 168 -16.28 5.97 -5.82
N ALA A 169 -15.04 5.50 -5.93
CA ALA A 169 -14.44 4.96 -7.15
C ALA A 169 -14.90 3.52 -7.50
N THR A 170 -16.06 3.08 -7.03
CA THR A 170 -16.36 1.65 -6.91
C THR A 170 -16.75 0.93 -8.20
N THR A 171 -17.22 1.60 -9.25
CA THR A 171 -17.76 0.89 -10.43
C THR A 171 -17.43 1.52 -11.79
N LYS A 172 -17.02 2.77 -11.86
CA LYS A 172 -16.75 3.45 -13.11
C LYS A 172 -15.27 3.79 -13.27
N PRO A 173 -14.65 3.61 -14.45
CA PRO A 173 -13.23 3.91 -14.67
C PRO A 173 -12.89 5.39 -14.39
N ILE A 174 -13.86 6.30 -14.49
CA ILE A 174 -13.69 7.73 -14.18
C ILE A 174 -13.37 7.97 -12.68
N GLY A 175 -13.81 7.09 -11.78
CA GLY A 175 -13.49 7.16 -10.35
C GLY A 175 -12.03 6.83 -10.02
N LEU A 176 -11.29 6.20 -10.96
CA LEU A 176 -9.86 5.90 -10.79
C LEU A 176 -8.97 7.11 -11.05
N ILE A 177 -9.48 8.16 -11.68
CA ILE A 177 -8.69 9.33 -12.10
C ILE A 177 -8.16 10.09 -10.87
N LEU A 178 -9.00 10.39 -9.91
CA LEU A 178 -8.61 11.15 -8.70
C LEU A 178 -7.53 10.44 -7.87
N PRO A 179 -7.70 9.16 -7.49
CA PRO A 179 -6.66 8.41 -6.80
C PRO A 179 -5.38 8.25 -7.63
N ALA A 180 -5.47 8.17 -8.97
CA ALA A 180 -4.30 8.06 -9.85
C ALA A 180 -3.54 9.40 -10.01
N LEU A 181 -4.21 10.55 -9.93
CA LEU A 181 -3.59 11.88 -9.99
C LEU A 181 -2.75 12.21 -8.75
N THR A 182 -3.11 11.69 -7.59
CA THR A 182 -2.43 11.98 -6.33
C THR A 182 -0.94 11.55 -6.32
N PRO A 183 -0.57 10.32 -6.74
CA PRO A 183 0.83 9.92 -6.87
C PRO A 183 1.57 10.65 -8.00
N VAL A 184 0.87 11.05 -9.08
CA VAL A 184 1.45 11.79 -10.20
C VAL A 184 2.05 13.11 -9.75
N SER A 185 1.37 13.84 -8.86
CA SER A 185 1.89 15.10 -8.32
C SER A 185 3.21 14.89 -7.57
N TYR A 186 3.36 13.79 -6.86
CA TYR A 186 4.57 13.49 -6.07
C TYR A 186 5.77 13.05 -6.91
N THR A 187 5.57 12.14 -7.86
CA THR A 187 6.65 11.60 -8.70
C THR A 187 7.19 12.61 -9.71
N HIS A 188 6.31 13.44 -10.29
CA HIS A 188 6.70 14.50 -11.20
C HIS A 188 7.59 15.54 -10.52
N LEU A 189 7.35 15.80 -9.24
CA LEU A 189 7.99 16.83 -8.47
C LEU A 189 9.40 16.40 -7.98
N ARG A 190 9.59 15.12 -7.71
CA ARG A 190 10.88 14.57 -7.25
C ARG A 190 11.91 14.39 -8.38
N ALA A 191 11.46 14.19 -9.60
CA ALA A 191 12.35 14.06 -10.76
C ALA A 191 13.16 15.34 -11.03
N HIS A 192 12.66 16.51 -10.67
CA HIS A 192 13.34 17.80 -10.85
C HIS A 192 14.41 18.09 -9.77
N GLU A 193 14.42 17.41 -8.63
CA GLU A 193 15.44 17.62 -7.59
C GLU A 193 16.77 16.94 -7.91
N THR A 194 16.79 15.89 -8.71
CA THR A 194 18.01 15.13 -9.05
C THR A 194 18.90 15.79 -10.08
N ASP A 195 18.42 16.79 -10.81
CA ASP A 195 19.19 17.49 -11.86
C ASP A 195 19.85 18.80 -11.36
N SER A 196 19.84 19.05 -10.05
CA SER A 196 20.35 20.29 -9.44
C SER A 196 21.71 20.14 -8.75
N TYR A 197 22.44 19.01 -8.95
CA TYR A 197 23.80 18.78 -8.43
C TYR A 197 24.78 18.52 -9.56
#